data_20f910dc98a8cc95bce7dbdf1f85aaa5
#
_entry.id   20f910dc98a8cc95bce7dbdf1f85aaa5
#
_cell.length_a   1.000
_cell.length_b   1.000
_cell.length_c   1.000
_cell.angle_alpha   90.00
_cell.angle_beta   90.00
_cell.angle_gamma   90.00
#
_symmetry.space_group_name_H-M   'P 1'
#
loop_
_entity.id
_entity.type
_entity.pdbx_description
1 polymer ?
#
loop_
_entity_poly.entity_id
_entity_poly.type
_entity_poly.pdbx_seq_one_letter_code
_entity_poly.pdbx_strand_id
1 'polypeptide(L)'
;TRETRCSLDFIAKYSKKMSQRNITGTQAAAYLLKVNGITDVKLGRIKGNLTDHFSPSEKVLRLSDSTFDSTSIAAIGVAAHETGHAIQHAKKYFPLTFRNMLVPVANIGSSAGPWLAILGIAMSFPILTDIGILLFAGSVAFYVITLPVEFNASNRARKILEQNNILSAEELKGVKKVLSAAA
;
A
#
# COMPACT_ATOMS: atom_id res chain seq x y z
N THR A 1 -1.40 -4.08 -17.26
CA THR A 1 -0.16 -3.57 -17.92
C THR A 1 1.01 -4.49 -17.59
N ARG A 2 2.14 -4.40 -18.34
CA ARG A 2 3.33 -5.24 -18.16
C ARG A 2 3.94 -5.08 -16.75
N GLU A 3 3.86 -3.89 -16.18
CA GLU A 3 4.37 -3.56 -14.83
C GLU A 3 3.54 -4.21 -13.71
N THR A 4 2.21 -4.19 -13.81
CA THR A 4 1.33 -4.86 -12.84
C THR A 4 1.57 -6.37 -12.81
N ARG A 5 1.83 -6.98 -13.97
CA ARG A 5 2.17 -8.40 -14.09
C ARG A 5 3.53 -8.70 -13.44
N CYS A 6 4.50 -7.84 -13.64
CA CYS A 6 5.84 -7.96 -13.05
C CYS A 6 5.78 -7.89 -11.51
N SER A 7 4.99 -6.96 -10.96
CA SER A 7 4.78 -6.83 -9.50
C SER A 7 4.13 -8.07 -8.90
N LEU A 8 3.08 -8.59 -9.55
CA LEU A 8 2.41 -9.81 -9.12
C LEU A 8 3.32 -11.05 -9.21
N ASP A 9 4.16 -11.12 -10.25
CA ASP A 9 5.14 -12.20 -10.42
C ASP A 9 6.20 -12.19 -9.31
N PHE A 10 6.64 -11.00 -8.86
CA PHE A 10 7.56 -10.89 -7.72
C PHE A 10 6.90 -11.32 -6.42
N ILE A 11 5.68 -10.87 -6.13
CA ILE A 11 4.94 -11.29 -4.95
C ILE A 11 4.73 -12.82 -4.99
N ALA A 12 4.29 -13.38 -6.11
CA ALA A 12 4.10 -14.82 -6.29
C ALA A 12 5.41 -15.61 -6.11
N LYS A 13 6.55 -15.10 -6.59
CA LYS A 13 7.85 -15.72 -6.41
C LYS A 13 8.27 -15.76 -4.94
N TYR A 14 8.10 -14.65 -4.22
CA TYR A 14 8.51 -14.54 -2.82
C TYR A 14 7.47 -15.08 -1.83
N SER A 15 6.24 -15.36 -2.27
CA SER A 15 5.25 -16.12 -1.49
C SER A 15 5.65 -17.58 -1.26
N LYS A 16 6.52 -18.12 -2.12
CA LYS A 16 7.06 -19.49 -2.00
C LYS A 16 8.33 -19.57 -1.15
N LYS A 17 8.94 -18.43 -0.80
CA LYS A 17 10.15 -18.36 0.03
C LYS A 17 9.76 -18.05 1.48
N MET A 18 10.00 -19.00 2.37
CA MET A 18 9.71 -18.83 3.79
C MET A 18 10.88 -18.17 4.52
N SER A 19 10.57 -17.42 5.58
CA SER A 19 11.57 -16.86 6.48
C SER A 19 12.29 -17.96 7.27
N GLN A 20 13.60 -17.87 7.39
CA GLN A 20 14.42 -18.83 8.15
C GLN A 20 14.04 -18.88 9.64
N ARG A 21 13.56 -17.78 10.19
CA ARG A 21 13.10 -17.67 11.58
C ARG A 21 11.61 -17.95 11.75
N ASN A 22 10.90 -18.37 10.70
CA ASN A 22 9.46 -18.62 10.70
C ASN A 22 8.63 -17.43 11.24
N ILE A 23 9.07 -16.21 11.00
CA ILE A 23 8.38 -14.99 11.41
C ILE A 23 7.17 -14.81 10.51
N THR A 24 5.97 -14.66 11.09
CA THR A 24 4.74 -14.37 10.34
C THR A 24 4.62 -12.89 9.98
N GLY A 25 3.77 -12.56 9.00
CA GLY A 25 3.46 -11.17 8.66
C GLY A 25 2.96 -10.38 9.88
N THR A 26 2.09 -11.00 10.70
CA THR A 26 1.58 -10.38 11.94
C THR A 26 2.70 -10.12 12.95
N GLN A 27 3.61 -11.07 13.16
CA GLN A 27 4.74 -10.88 14.07
C GLN A 27 5.68 -9.79 13.59
N ALA A 28 5.94 -9.72 12.27
CA ALA A 28 6.74 -8.65 11.68
C ALA A 28 6.08 -7.28 11.89
N ALA A 29 4.78 -7.15 11.62
CA ALA A 29 4.03 -5.92 11.85
C ALA A 29 4.05 -5.51 13.34
N ALA A 30 3.75 -6.44 14.26
CA ALA A 30 3.78 -6.19 15.70
C ALA A 30 5.13 -5.68 16.16
N TYR A 31 6.20 -6.30 15.68
CA TYR A 31 7.56 -5.89 16.01
C TYR A 31 7.87 -4.48 15.50
N LEU A 32 7.54 -4.18 14.24
CA LEU A 32 7.76 -2.87 13.64
C LEU A 32 6.99 -1.75 14.36
N LEU A 33 5.74 -2.00 14.75
CA LEU A 33 4.95 -1.07 15.57
C LEU A 33 5.61 -0.84 16.92
N LYS A 34 6.00 -1.91 17.61
CA LYS A 34 6.64 -1.84 18.95
C LYS A 34 7.94 -1.03 18.93
N VAL A 35 8.84 -1.28 17.97
CA VAL A 35 10.12 -0.58 17.84
C VAL A 35 9.93 0.91 17.55
N ASN A 36 8.81 1.29 16.92
CA ASN A 36 8.47 2.70 16.69
C ASN A 36 7.66 3.33 17.82
N GLY A 37 7.41 2.63 18.92
CA GLY A 37 6.64 3.14 20.06
C GLY A 37 5.16 3.32 19.78
N ILE A 38 4.62 2.62 18.77
CA ILE A 38 3.21 2.69 18.37
C ILE A 38 2.45 1.59 19.11
N THR A 39 1.67 1.98 20.11
CA THR A 39 0.92 1.05 20.99
C THR A 39 -0.59 1.12 20.79
N ASP A 40 -1.06 2.12 20.06
CA ASP A 40 -2.47 2.42 19.84
C ASP A 40 -3.03 1.84 18.52
N VAL A 41 -2.20 1.14 17.76
CA VAL A 41 -2.61 0.44 16.52
C VAL A 41 -2.84 -1.04 16.82
N LYS A 42 -4.04 -1.52 16.55
CA LYS A 42 -4.43 -2.92 16.70
C LYS A 42 -4.11 -3.70 15.41
N LEU A 43 -3.78 -4.97 15.56
CA LEU A 43 -3.64 -5.90 14.42
C LEU A 43 -4.94 -6.68 14.24
N GLY A 44 -5.45 -6.71 13.02
CA GLY A 44 -6.67 -7.41 12.66
C GLY A 44 -6.48 -8.28 11.43
N ARG A 45 -7.34 -9.30 11.29
CA ARG A 45 -7.39 -10.15 10.10
C ARG A 45 -8.52 -9.71 9.18
N ILE A 46 -8.29 -9.74 7.88
CA ILE A 46 -9.31 -9.48 6.86
C ILE A 46 -9.32 -10.60 5.83
N LYS A 47 -10.51 -10.99 5.37
CA LYS A 47 -10.66 -12.01 4.32
C LYS A 47 -10.11 -11.54 2.98
N GLY A 48 -9.53 -12.49 2.25
CA GLY A 48 -9.04 -12.25 0.89
C GLY A 48 -7.53 -12.34 0.75
N ASN A 49 -7.05 -12.03 -0.46
CA ASN A 49 -5.63 -11.99 -0.80
C ASN A 49 -5.26 -10.56 -1.22
N LEU A 50 -4.16 -10.04 -0.69
CA LEU A 50 -3.69 -8.68 -0.97
C LEU A 50 -4.74 -7.59 -0.66
N THR A 51 -5.56 -7.83 0.36
CA THR A 51 -6.52 -6.86 0.90
C THR A 51 -5.98 -6.15 2.14
N ASP A 52 -4.68 -6.31 2.35
CA ASP A 52 -3.95 -5.70 3.46
C ASP A 52 -4.09 -4.17 3.40
N HIS A 53 -4.33 -3.55 4.54
CA HIS A 53 -4.40 -2.09 4.64
C HIS A 53 -4.30 -1.59 6.08
N PHE A 54 -3.82 -0.37 6.23
CA PHE A 54 -3.92 0.37 7.48
C PHE A 54 -5.13 1.32 7.44
N SER A 55 -6.00 1.24 8.46
CA SER A 55 -7.12 2.17 8.67
C SER A 55 -6.75 3.23 9.72
N PRO A 56 -6.47 4.47 9.31
CA PRO A 56 -6.11 5.54 10.23
C PRO A 56 -7.24 5.92 11.19
N SER A 57 -8.50 5.89 10.72
CA SER A 57 -9.68 6.25 11.49
C SER A 57 -9.97 5.28 12.62
N GLU A 58 -9.77 3.98 12.38
CA GLU A 58 -10.00 2.93 13.36
C GLU A 58 -8.73 2.55 14.12
N LYS A 59 -7.57 3.03 13.69
CA LYS A 59 -6.23 2.65 14.17
C LYS A 59 -6.04 1.14 14.16
N VAL A 60 -6.39 0.51 13.05
CA VAL A 60 -6.25 -0.93 12.85
C VAL A 60 -5.42 -1.21 11.60
N LEU A 61 -4.42 -2.04 11.75
CA LEU A 61 -3.67 -2.64 10.66
C LEU A 61 -4.29 -4.00 10.32
N ARG A 62 -4.98 -4.09 9.18
CA ARG A 62 -5.62 -5.33 8.73
C ARG A 62 -4.72 -6.06 7.76
N LEU A 63 -4.44 -7.32 8.07
CA LEU A 63 -3.66 -8.20 7.22
C LEU A 63 -4.56 -9.28 6.64
N SER A 64 -4.41 -9.55 5.34
CA SER A 64 -5.19 -10.55 4.61
C SER A 64 -4.84 -11.97 5.03
N ASP A 65 -5.69 -12.94 4.67
CA ASP A 65 -5.47 -14.35 4.96
C ASP A 65 -4.13 -14.87 4.42
N SER A 66 -3.68 -14.33 3.28
CA SER A 66 -2.39 -14.68 2.68
C SER A 66 -1.17 -14.08 3.39
N THR A 67 -1.39 -13.09 4.26
CA THR A 67 -0.32 -12.35 4.95
C THR A 67 -0.28 -12.63 6.45
N PHE A 68 -1.44 -12.77 7.09
CA PHE A 68 -1.59 -12.76 8.54
C PHE A 68 -0.75 -13.83 9.25
N ASP A 69 -0.93 -15.10 8.88
CA ASP A 69 -0.21 -16.24 9.48
C ASP A 69 0.94 -16.76 8.59
N SER A 70 1.15 -16.15 7.43
CA SER A 70 2.16 -16.58 6.48
C SER A 70 3.56 -16.16 6.93
N THR A 71 4.51 -17.08 6.86
CA THR A 71 5.94 -16.85 7.12
C THR A 71 6.73 -16.54 5.86
N SER A 72 6.05 -16.31 4.72
CA SER A 72 6.71 -16.02 3.46
C SER A 72 7.35 -14.62 3.45
N ILE A 73 8.42 -14.49 2.67
CA ILE A 73 9.10 -13.20 2.46
C ILE A 73 8.15 -12.16 1.88
N ALA A 74 7.20 -12.58 1.03
CA ALA A 74 6.17 -11.70 0.50
C ALA A 74 5.24 -11.18 1.61
N ALA A 75 4.75 -12.06 2.47
CA ALA A 75 3.87 -11.69 3.59
C ALA A 75 4.55 -10.69 4.54
N ILE A 76 5.80 -10.94 4.89
CA ILE A 76 6.60 -10.02 5.71
C ILE A 76 6.76 -8.67 5.03
N GLY A 77 7.02 -8.65 3.71
CA GLY A 77 7.15 -7.42 2.93
C GLY A 77 5.86 -6.61 2.89
N VAL A 78 4.73 -7.25 2.62
CA VAL A 78 3.40 -6.61 2.60
C VAL A 78 3.04 -6.07 3.98
N ALA A 79 3.16 -6.89 5.03
CA ALA A 79 2.88 -6.46 6.40
C ALA A 79 3.76 -5.29 6.84
N ALA A 80 5.03 -5.29 6.44
CA ALA A 80 5.96 -4.19 6.71
C ALA A 80 5.56 -2.91 5.96
N HIS A 81 5.10 -3.01 4.70
CA HIS A 81 4.61 -1.87 3.92
C HIS A 81 3.42 -1.19 4.62
N GLU A 82 2.40 -1.96 4.97
CA GLU A 82 1.22 -1.46 5.68
C GLU A 82 1.57 -0.86 7.04
N THR A 83 2.54 -1.47 7.75
CA THR A 83 3.09 -0.87 8.97
C THR A 83 3.80 0.45 8.69
N GLY A 84 4.43 0.60 7.52
CA GLY A 84 5.00 1.86 7.06
C GLY A 84 3.97 3.00 7.03
N HIS A 85 2.74 2.74 6.58
CA HIS A 85 1.63 3.70 6.61
C HIS A 85 1.19 4.02 8.05
N ALA A 86 1.15 3.03 8.94
CA ALA A 86 0.87 3.27 10.36
C ALA A 86 1.93 4.18 11.00
N ILE A 87 3.21 3.98 10.66
CA ILE A 87 4.31 4.83 11.13
C ILE A 87 4.22 6.24 10.55
N GLN A 88 3.85 6.39 9.28
CA GLN A 88 3.60 7.70 8.67
C GLN A 88 2.48 8.44 9.41
N HIS A 89 1.39 7.75 9.70
CA HIS A 89 0.25 8.31 10.43
C HIS A 89 0.65 8.77 11.84
N ALA A 90 1.33 7.90 12.61
CA ALA A 90 1.81 8.21 13.96
C ALA A 90 2.77 9.41 13.98
N LYS A 91 3.59 9.57 12.94
CA LYS A 91 4.52 10.70 12.78
C LYS A 91 3.88 11.93 12.11
N LYS A 92 2.57 11.93 11.91
CA LYS A 92 1.83 13.04 11.27
C LYS A 92 2.44 13.46 9.93
N TYR A 93 2.79 12.48 9.10
CA TYR A 93 3.41 12.74 7.80
C TYR A 93 2.42 13.44 6.88
N PHE A 94 2.63 14.74 6.65
CA PHE A 94 1.72 15.62 5.92
C PHE A 94 1.27 15.07 4.56
N PRO A 95 2.16 14.52 3.69
CA PRO A 95 1.71 13.98 2.41
C PRO A 95 0.68 12.85 2.51
N LEU A 96 0.76 12.01 3.55
CA LEU A 96 -0.26 10.97 3.79
C LEU A 96 -1.62 11.58 4.14
N THR A 97 -1.64 12.61 4.98
CA THR A 97 -2.88 13.32 5.34
C THR A 97 -3.49 13.96 4.11
N PHE A 98 -2.69 14.65 3.31
CA PHE A 98 -3.13 15.28 2.07
C PHE A 98 -3.69 14.25 1.07
N ARG A 99 -2.99 13.12 0.87
CA ARG A 99 -3.49 11.99 0.07
C ARG A 99 -4.88 11.56 0.54
N ASN A 100 -5.03 11.30 1.82
CA ASN A 100 -6.30 10.79 2.38
C ASN A 100 -7.48 11.75 2.18
N MET A 101 -7.23 13.05 2.19
CA MET A 101 -8.25 14.06 1.89
C MET A 101 -8.67 14.05 0.41
N LEU A 102 -7.76 13.71 -0.50
CA LEU A 102 -8.02 13.71 -1.95
C LEU A 102 -8.62 12.38 -2.46
N VAL A 103 -8.51 11.29 -1.71
CA VAL A 103 -9.02 9.96 -2.11
C VAL A 103 -10.48 10.00 -2.57
N PRO A 104 -11.45 10.61 -1.85
CA PRO A 104 -12.84 10.64 -2.30
C PRO A 104 -13.02 11.34 -3.64
N VAL A 105 -12.32 12.46 -3.83
CA VAL A 105 -12.37 13.25 -5.07
C VAL A 105 -11.78 12.46 -6.24
N ALA A 106 -10.64 11.80 -6.01
CA ALA A 106 -9.99 10.96 -7.02
C ALA A 106 -10.85 9.75 -7.41
N ASN A 107 -11.53 9.12 -6.46
CA ASN A 107 -12.45 8.00 -6.73
C ASN A 107 -13.64 8.43 -7.59
N ILE A 108 -14.25 9.59 -7.29
CA ILE A 108 -15.31 10.14 -8.12
C ILE A 108 -14.79 10.47 -9.51
N GLY A 109 -13.64 11.13 -9.59
CA GLY A 109 -13.03 11.52 -10.87
C GLY A 109 -12.68 10.32 -11.75
N SER A 110 -12.14 9.25 -11.18
CA SER A 110 -11.77 8.04 -11.94
C SER A 110 -12.98 7.21 -12.37
N SER A 111 -14.05 7.18 -11.58
CA SER A 111 -15.25 6.40 -11.89
C SER A 111 -16.23 7.16 -12.76
N ALA A 112 -16.54 8.41 -12.45
CA ALA A 112 -17.54 9.19 -13.17
C ALA A 112 -16.95 9.96 -14.37
N GLY A 113 -15.68 10.38 -14.30
CA GLY A 113 -15.04 11.19 -15.35
C GLY A 113 -15.15 10.60 -16.75
N PRO A 114 -14.73 9.34 -16.98
CA PRO A 114 -14.81 8.71 -18.30
C PRO A 114 -16.25 8.63 -18.84
N TRP A 115 -17.22 8.31 -17.98
CA TRP A 115 -18.63 8.22 -18.37
C TRP A 115 -19.21 9.58 -18.75
N LEU A 116 -18.88 10.64 -17.99
CA LEU A 116 -19.29 12.00 -18.33
C LEU A 116 -18.70 12.45 -19.67
N ALA A 117 -17.43 12.13 -19.93
CA ALA A 117 -16.79 12.46 -21.20
C ALA A 117 -17.47 11.74 -22.37
N ILE A 118 -17.74 10.44 -22.25
CA ILE A 118 -18.43 9.64 -23.28
C ILE A 118 -19.85 10.18 -23.52
N LEU A 119 -20.59 10.46 -22.46
CA LEU A 119 -21.93 11.01 -22.55
C LEU A 119 -21.93 12.38 -23.21
N GLY A 120 -21.00 13.24 -22.89
CA GLY A 120 -20.83 14.56 -23.49
C GLY A 120 -20.59 14.47 -25.01
N ILE A 121 -19.76 13.52 -25.45
CA ILE A 121 -19.53 13.26 -26.88
C ILE A 121 -20.81 12.77 -27.55
N ALA A 122 -21.49 11.78 -26.94
CA ALA A 122 -22.69 11.18 -27.50
C ALA A 122 -23.85 12.20 -27.66
N MET A 123 -23.96 13.16 -26.74
CA MET A 123 -24.96 14.22 -26.74
C MET A 123 -24.51 15.47 -27.50
N SER A 124 -23.35 15.49 -28.12
CA SER A 124 -22.74 16.68 -28.73
C SER A 124 -22.72 17.90 -27.80
N PHE A 125 -22.40 17.64 -26.50
CA PHE A 125 -22.34 18.64 -25.43
C PHE A 125 -20.92 18.84 -24.94
N PRO A 126 -20.10 19.74 -25.55
CA PRO A 126 -18.65 19.87 -25.30
C PRO A 126 -18.32 20.13 -23.84
N ILE A 127 -19.08 20.97 -23.14
CA ILE A 127 -18.82 21.32 -21.74
C ILE A 127 -18.83 20.08 -20.84
N LEU A 128 -19.76 19.13 -21.08
CA LEU A 128 -19.84 17.91 -20.31
C LEU A 128 -18.63 17.00 -20.58
N THR A 129 -18.18 16.97 -21.84
CA THR A 129 -16.96 16.26 -22.24
C THR A 129 -15.75 16.81 -21.51
N ASP A 130 -15.58 18.14 -21.51
CA ASP A 130 -14.44 18.81 -20.87
C ASP A 130 -14.42 18.56 -19.35
N ILE A 131 -15.56 18.63 -18.68
CA ILE A 131 -15.69 18.31 -17.26
C ILE A 131 -15.28 16.85 -17.01
N GLY A 132 -15.73 15.90 -17.81
CA GLY A 132 -15.37 14.50 -17.69
C GLY A 132 -13.88 14.27 -17.83
N ILE A 133 -13.25 14.89 -18.83
CA ILE A 133 -11.80 14.82 -19.05
C ILE A 133 -11.04 15.43 -17.88
N LEU A 134 -11.45 16.60 -17.40
CA LEU A 134 -10.79 17.28 -16.29
C LEU A 134 -10.84 16.46 -15.00
N LEU A 135 -11.99 15.88 -14.67
CA LEU A 135 -12.15 15.00 -13.51
C LEU A 135 -11.27 13.76 -13.60
N PHE A 136 -11.21 13.14 -14.78
CA PHE A 136 -10.35 11.98 -15.00
C PHE A 136 -8.86 12.35 -14.93
N ALA A 137 -8.45 13.44 -15.57
CA ALA A 137 -7.08 13.94 -15.51
C ALA A 137 -6.65 14.27 -14.05
N GLY A 138 -7.55 14.88 -13.27
CA GLY A 138 -7.34 15.13 -11.85
C GLY A 138 -7.12 13.85 -11.04
N SER A 139 -7.85 12.78 -11.33
CA SER A 139 -7.64 11.49 -10.68
C SER A 139 -6.29 10.86 -11.06
N VAL A 140 -5.86 10.97 -12.30
CA VAL A 140 -4.53 10.51 -12.74
C VAL A 140 -3.42 11.29 -12.03
N ALA A 141 -3.54 12.61 -11.96
CA ALA A 141 -2.59 13.46 -11.24
C ALA A 141 -2.50 13.08 -9.75
N PHE A 142 -3.64 12.74 -9.12
CA PHE A 142 -3.68 12.25 -7.75
C PHE A 142 -2.82 10.98 -7.57
N TYR A 143 -2.90 9.99 -8.46
CA TYR A 143 -2.07 8.78 -8.38
C TYR A 143 -0.58 9.11 -8.44
N VAL A 144 -0.17 10.05 -9.29
CA VAL A 144 1.24 10.51 -9.37
C VAL A 144 1.67 11.17 -8.05
N ILE A 145 0.82 12.01 -7.46
CA ILE A 145 1.10 12.69 -6.18
C ILE A 145 1.21 11.70 -5.01
N THR A 146 0.56 10.54 -5.10
CA THR A 146 0.61 9.51 -4.04
C THR A 146 1.90 8.68 -4.06
N LEU A 147 2.61 8.60 -5.18
CA LEU A 147 3.85 7.81 -5.29
C LEU A 147 4.90 8.13 -4.20
N PRO A 148 5.19 9.39 -3.86
CA PRO A 148 6.12 9.70 -2.77
C PRO A 148 5.69 9.15 -1.41
N VAL A 149 4.38 9.03 -1.16
CA VAL A 149 3.84 8.46 0.08
C VAL A 149 4.11 6.97 0.13
N GLU A 150 3.85 6.26 -0.98
CA GLU A 150 4.09 4.81 -1.10
C GLU A 150 5.58 4.47 -0.98
N PHE A 151 6.44 5.19 -1.70
CA PHE A 151 7.90 5.03 -1.57
C PHE A 151 8.40 5.32 -0.17
N ASN A 152 7.86 6.34 0.51
CA ASN A 152 8.24 6.67 1.88
C ASN A 152 7.80 5.58 2.86
N ALA A 153 6.60 4.99 2.73
CA ALA A 153 6.13 3.87 3.55
C ALA A 153 7.08 2.66 3.40
N SER A 154 7.34 2.24 2.17
CA SER A 154 8.26 1.15 1.85
C SER A 154 9.69 1.39 2.37
N ASN A 155 10.22 2.60 2.22
CA ASN A 155 11.56 2.96 2.71
C ASN A 155 11.64 2.95 4.25
N ARG A 156 10.60 3.40 4.95
CA ARG A 156 10.55 3.31 6.43
C ARG A 156 10.57 1.86 6.88
N ALA A 157 9.68 1.02 6.31
CA ALA A 157 9.62 -0.40 6.60
C ALA A 157 10.98 -1.08 6.37
N ARG A 158 11.61 -0.83 5.22
CA ARG A 158 12.92 -1.36 4.86
C ARG A 158 13.99 -1.00 5.88
N LYS A 159 14.14 0.29 6.22
CA LYS A 159 15.14 0.77 7.16
C LYS A 159 15.03 0.10 8.53
N ILE A 160 13.80 -0.07 9.02
CA ILE A 160 13.57 -0.67 10.33
C ILE A 160 13.90 -2.16 10.31
N LEU A 161 13.52 -2.88 9.26
CA LEU A 161 13.88 -4.30 9.09
C LEU A 161 15.41 -4.51 9.00
N GLU A 162 16.11 -3.59 8.32
CA GLU A 162 17.59 -3.59 8.23
C GLU A 162 18.24 -3.35 9.60
N GLN A 163 17.82 -2.31 10.31
CA GLN A 163 18.43 -1.89 11.58
C GLN A 163 18.27 -2.90 12.69
N ASN A 164 17.21 -3.70 12.65
CA ASN A 164 16.90 -4.63 13.73
C ASN A 164 17.31 -6.09 13.46
N ASN A 165 17.96 -6.35 12.32
CA ASN A 165 18.47 -7.68 11.94
C ASN A 165 17.45 -8.83 12.10
N ILE A 166 16.17 -8.56 11.84
CA ILE A 166 15.07 -9.53 11.96
C ILE A 166 15.19 -10.59 10.86
N LEU A 167 15.69 -10.19 9.72
CA LEU A 167 15.83 -11.00 8.51
C LEU A 167 17.31 -11.14 8.14
N SER A 168 17.65 -12.26 7.52
CA SER A 168 18.97 -12.44 6.92
C SER A 168 19.18 -11.48 5.73
N ALA A 169 20.43 -11.30 5.32
CA ALA A 169 20.78 -10.42 4.21
C ALA A 169 20.09 -10.83 2.87
N GLU A 170 19.90 -12.14 2.65
CA GLU A 170 19.19 -12.65 1.48
C GLU A 170 17.69 -12.41 1.55
N GLU A 171 17.07 -12.65 2.71
CA GLU A 171 15.66 -12.38 2.95
C GLU A 171 15.35 -10.89 2.79
N LEU A 172 16.22 -10.04 3.31
CA LEU A 172 16.10 -8.59 3.17
C LEU A 172 16.15 -8.13 1.70
N LYS A 173 16.99 -8.76 0.86
CA LYS A 173 16.96 -8.51 -0.59
C LYS A 173 15.62 -8.89 -1.21
N GLY A 174 15.01 -9.99 -0.75
CA GLY A 174 13.67 -10.41 -1.16
C GLY A 174 12.59 -9.41 -0.76
N VAL A 175 12.58 -9.02 0.53
CA VAL A 175 11.65 -8.01 1.05
C VAL A 175 11.79 -6.67 0.32
N LYS A 176 13.02 -6.22 0.02
CA LYS A 176 13.24 -4.99 -0.76
C LYS A 176 12.54 -5.03 -2.12
N LYS A 177 12.60 -6.17 -2.82
CA LYS A 177 11.91 -6.33 -4.10
C LYS A 177 10.40 -6.33 -3.95
N VAL A 178 9.87 -6.97 -2.89
CA VAL A 178 8.44 -6.94 -2.58
C VAL A 178 7.97 -5.52 -2.24
N LEU A 179 8.71 -4.80 -1.39
CA LEU A 179 8.43 -3.41 -1.03
C LEU A 179 8.49 -2.46 -2.23
N SER A 180 9.43 -2.68 -3.14
CA SER A 180 9.52 -1.90 -4.40
C SER A 180 8.39 -2.24 -5.38
N ALA A 181 7.82 -3.43 -5.30
CA ALA A 181 6.69 -3.85 -6.13
C ALA A 181 5.34 -3.41 -5.52
N ALA A 182 5.30 -3.13 -4.21
CA ALA A 182 4.12 -2.63 -3.51
C ALA A 182 3.98 -1.10 -3.56
N ALA A 183 5.10 -0.37 -3.77
CA ALA A 183 5.15 1.09 -3.94
C ALA A 183 4.93 1.51 -5.38
#